data_1abeba4d4f9a5bc837c2e481d5995d76
#
_entry.id   1abeba4d4f9a5bc837c2e481d5995d76
#
_cell.length_a   1.000
_cell.length_b   1.000
_cell.length_c   1.000
_cell.angle_alpha   90.00
_cell.angle_beta   90.00
_cell.angle_gamma   90.00
#
_symmetry.space_group_name_H-M   'P 1'
#
loop_
_entity.id
_entity.type
_entity.pdbx_description
1 polymer ?
#
loop_
_entity_poly.entity_id
_entity_poly.type
_entity_poly.pdbx_seq_one_letter_code
_entity_poly.pdbx_strand_id
1 'polypeptide(L)'
;MTKLSVNINKIALIRNSRKGNNPSLEFFSKKIIESGAHGITVHPRPDLRHIRPDDLSDISLITKELDVEFNIEGNPYEERLGDYPGFLNLIDAVKPSQCTLVPDDSNQLTSDHGWNIHSEHNKLKDVLTYLKQNNIRSSVFIDPDISQLDAAKDVGVDRIEIYTGPFAEAFEKNDENTLATYKEAIEYANEINIEVNAGHDLNLENLATLLSYGDIKEV
;
A
#
# COMPACT_ATOMS: atom_id res chain seq x y z
N MET A 1 5.69 17.96 -0.82
CA MET A 1 6.82 17.12 -0.34
C MET A 1 6.33 15.70 -0.22
N THR A 2 7.01 14.76 -0.85
CA THR A 2 6.67 13.34 -0.80
C THR A 2 6.90 12.77 0.59
N LYS A 3 5.97 12.00 1.12
CA LYS A 3 6.08 11.31 2.40
C LYS A 3 6.74 9.94 2.20
N LEU A 4 7.42 9.46 3.24
CA LEU A 4 7.95 8.09 3.30
C LEU A 4 7.11 7.28 4.27
N SER A 5 6.43 6.23 3.78
CA SER A 5 5.78 5.19 4.59
C SER A 5 6.56 3.90 4.48
N VAL A 6 7.00 3.36 5.61
CA VAL A 6 7.88 2.18 5.60
C VAL A 6 7.08 0.91 5.84
N ASN A 7 7.14 -0.01 4.87
CA ASN A 7 6.54 -1.33 5.01
C ASN A 7 7.41 -2.23 5.89
N ILE A 8 6.83 -2.78 6.97
CA ILE A 8 7.53 -3.60 7.97
C ILE A 8 7.23 -5.10 7.86
N ASN A 9 6.60 -5.56 6.78
CA ASN A 9 6.26 -6.97 6.59
C ASN A 9 7.49 -7.89 6.65
N LYS A 10 8.64 -7.46 6.10
CA LYS A 10 9.88 -8.26 6.14
C LYS A 10 10.42 -8.43 7.56
N ILE A 11 10.25 -7.44 8.42
CA ILE A 11 10.61 -7.54 9.85
C ILE A 11 9.71 -8.59 10.53
N ALA A 12 8.41 -8.53 10.26
CA ALA A 12 7.44 -9.50 10.76
C ALA A 12 7.73 -10.94 10.26
N LEU A 13 8.10 -11.09 9.00
CA LEU A 13 8.49 -12.38 8.42
C LEU A 13 9.71 -12.96 9.13
N ILE A 14 10.73 -12.16 9.41
CA ILE A 14 11.91 -12.58 10.16
C ILE A 14 11.50 -13.00 11.60
N ARG A 15 10.66 -12.21 12.27
CA ARG A 15 10.11 -12.57 13.58
C ARG A 15 9.42 -13.94 13.56
N ASN A 16 8.59 -14.17 12.55
CA ASN A 16 7.81 -15.42 12.42
C ASN A 16 8.65 -16.63 12.04
N SER A 17 9.90 -16.45 11.62
CA SER A 17 10.81 -17.56 11.32
C SER A 17 11.17 -18.39 12.55
N ARG A 18 10.90 -17.88 13.77
CA ARG A 18 11.14 -18.55 15.06
C ARG A 18 10.00 -18.29 16.05
N LYS A 19 9.96 -19.06 17.13
CA LYS A 19 9.05 -18.79 18.25
C LYS A 19 9.48 -17.52 19.00
N GLY A 20 8.51 -16.74 19.43
CA GLY A 20 8.72 -15.51 20.18
C GLY A 20 8.36 -14.25 19.42
N ASN A 21 8.82 -13.10 19.92
CA ASN A 21 8.50 -11.77 19.37
C ASN A 21 9.76 -10.94 19.04
N ASN A 22 10.78 -11.59 18.49
CA ASN A 22 12.04 -10.94 18.11
C ASN A 22 12.38 -11.25 16.64
N PRO A 23 12.63 -10.21 15.79
CA PRO A 23 12.66 -8.78 16.11
C PRO A 23 11.30 -8.20 16.49
N SER A 24 11.27 -7.26 17.45
CA SER A 24 10.03 -6.60 17.89
C SER A 24 9.56 -5.60 16.83
N LEU A 25 8.31 -5.74 16.36
CA LEU A 25 7.71 -4.78 15.44
C LEU A 25 7.52 -3.41 16.10
N GLU A 26 7.15 -3.38 17.37
CA GLU A 26 7.03 -2.15 18.15
C GLU A 26 8.36 -1.37 18.17
N PHE A 27 9.46 -2.05 18.51
CA PHE A 27 10.79 -1.44 18.55
C PHE A 27 11.18 -0.87 17.17
N PHE A 28 11.01 -1.65 16.10
CA PHE A 28 11.38 -1.23 14.76
C PHE A 28 10.48 -0.12 14.24
N SER A 29 9.16 -0.16 14.49
CA SER A 29 8.25 0.93 14.12
C SER A 29 8.68 2.25 14.75
N LYS A 30 8.97 2.28 16.06
CA LYS A 30 9.47 3.47 16.74
C LYS A 30 10.79 3.96 16.13
N LYS A 31 11.74 3.05 15.86
CA LYS A 31 13.03 3.42 15.25
C LYS A 31 12.91 3.97 13.83
N ILE A 32 12.02 3.41 13.03
CA ILE A 32 11.72 3.88 11.68
C ILE A 32 11.15 5.31 11.73
N ILE A 33 10.18 5.56 12.61
CA ILE A 33 9.58 6.88 12.78
C ILE A 33 10.60 7.88 13.33
N GLU A 34 11.38 7.54 14.35
CA GLU A 34 12.47 8.35 14.88
C GLU A 34 13.54 8.69 13.81
N SER A 35 13.67 7.85 12.78
CA SER A 35 14.58 8.07 11.65
C SER A 35 14.00 8.98 10.57
N GLY A 36 12.77 9.47 10.74
CA GLY A 36 12.13 10.45 9.86
C GLY A 36 11.08 9.89 8.90
N ALA A 37 10.64 8.64 9.07
CA ALA A 37 9.49 8.13 8.32
C ALA A 37 8.20 8.86 8.74
N HIS A 38 7.32 9.08 7.77
CA HIS A 38 6.05 9.77 7.94
C HIS A 38 4.87 8.81 8.15
N GLY A 39 5.11 7.52 7.96
CA GLY A 39 4.11 6.47 8.12
C GLY A 39 4.71 5.08 8.26
N ILE A 40 3.85 4.16 8.70
CA ILE A 40 4.11 2.72 8.73
C ILE A 40 3.06 2.04 7.85
N THR A 41 3.52 1.15 6.98
CA THR A 41 2.67 0.32 6.13
C THR A 41 2.79 -1.15 6.51
N VAL A 42 1.66 -1.85 6.52
CA VAL A 42 1.58 -3.29 6.77
C VAL A 42 0.59 -3.97 5.85
N HIS A 43 0.85 -5.24 5.51
CA HIS A 43 -0.05 -6.06 4.71
C HIS A 43 -0.36 -7.37 5.45
N PRO A 44 -1.38 -7.41 6.32
CA PRO A 44 -1.82 -8.65 6.95
C PRO A 44 -2.42 -9.59 5.91
N ARG A 45 -1.88 -10.80 5.79
CA ARG A 45 -2.37 -11.81 4.84
C ARG A 45 -3.11 -12.93 5.56
N PRO A 46 -4.07 -13.62 4.90
CA PRO A 46 -4.85 -14.70 5.51
C PRO A 46 -4.03 -15.86 6.07
N ASP A 47 -2.86 -16.13 5.49
CA ASP A 47 -1.94 -17.17 5.96
C ASP A 47 -1.05 -16.75 7.14
N LEU A 48 -1.16 -15.50 7.59
CA LEU A 48 -0.41 -14.94 8.72
C LEU A 48 1.12 -15.06 8.61
N ARG A 49 1.65 -15.13 7.36
CA ARG A 49 3.09 -15.33 7.12
C ARG A 49 3.96 -14.24 7.73
N HIS A 50 3.46 -13.02 7.88
CA HIS A 50 4.20 -11.90 8.47
C HIS A 50 3.38 -11.13 9.52
N ILE A 51 2.51 -10.20 9.15
CA ILE A 51 1.70 -9.40 10.09
C ILE A 51 0.58 -10.26 10.66
N ARG A 52 0.44 -10.25 11.99
CA ARG A 52 -0.63 -10.92 12.73
C ARG A 52 -1.72 -9.90 13.10
N PRO A 53 -2.97 -10.32 13.33
CA PRO A 53 -4.04 -9.40 13.75
C PRO A 53 -3.68 -8.56 14.98
N ASP A 54 -3.03 -9.15 15.99
CA ASP A 54 -2.65 -8.44 17.22
C ASP A 54 -1.60 -7.34 16.97
N ASP A 55 -0.70 -7.51 15.99
CA ASP A 55 0.30 -6.52 15.63
C ASP A 55 -0.33 -5.18 15.21
N LEU A 56 -1.51 -5.22 14.59
CA LEU A 56 -2.18 -4.02 14.07
C LEU A 56 -2.57 -3.07 15.20
N SER A 57 -3.04 -3.62 16.31
CA SER A 57 -3.42 -2.82 17.49
C SER A 57 -2.20 -2.09 18.07
N ASP A 58 -1.08 -2.81 18.23
CA ASP A 58 0.15 -2.26 18.80
C ASP A 58 0.74 -1.16 17.88
N ILE A 59 0.80 -1.42 16.57
CA ILE A 59 1.30 -0.45 15.59
C ILE A 59 0.38 0.77 15.52
N SER A 60 -0.95 0.59 15.56
CA SER A 60 -1.92 1.70 15.57
C SER A 60 -1.73 2.61 16.78
N LEU A 61 -1.45 2.06 17.96
CA LEU A 61 -1.18 2.86 19.15
C LEU A 61 0.11 3.68 18.98
N ILE A 62 1.18 3.07 18.47
CA ILE A 62 2.46 3.73 18.23
C ILE A 62 2.33 4.87 17.22
N THR A 63 1.67 4.62 16.09
CA THR A 63 1.51 5.62 15.03
C THR A 63 0.66 6.80 15.50
N LYS A 64 -0.38 6.55 16.29
CA LYS A 64 -1.20 7.60 16.92
C LYS A 64 -0.41 8.40 17.97
N GLU A 65 0.38 7.73 18.83
CA GLU A 65 1.21 8.39 19.83
C GLU A 65 2.26 9.32 19.20
N LEU A 66 2.84 8.90 18.08
CA LEU A 66 3.92 9.61 17.40
C LEU A 66 3.42 10.52 16.25
N ASP A 67 2.09 10.64 16.07
CA ASP A 67 1.42 11.48 15.07
C ASP A 67 1.92 11.24 13.63
N VAL A 68 2.01 9.96 13.24
CA VAL A 68 2.36 9.53 11.89
C VAL A 68 1.25 8.68 11.27
N GLU A 69 1.25 8.55 9.93
CA GLU A 69 0.22 7.80 9.22
C GLU A 69 0.38 6.28 9.42
N PHE A 70 -0.75 5.58 9.48
CA PHE A 70 -0.81 4.12 9.46
C PHE A 70 -1.57 3.68 8.23
N ASN A 71 -0.92 2.93 7.33
CA ASN A 71 -1.50 2.34 6.14
C ASN A 71 -1.61 0.83 6.29
N ILE A 72 -2.78 0.27 5.98
CA ILE A 72 -3.01 -1.18 5.93
C ILE A 72 -3.37 -1.57 4.51
N GLU A 73 -2.59 -2.49 3.95
CA GLU A 73 -2.79 -3.04 2.61
C GLU A 73 -3.52 -4.38 2.67
N GLY A 74 -4.32 -4.68 1.68
CA GLY A 74 -4.91 -6.01 1.54
C GLY A 74 -6.06 -6.07 0.54
N ASN A 75 -6.48 -7.31 0.25
CA ASN A 75 -7.64 -7.56 -0.57
C ASN A 75 -8.91 -7.42 0.26
N PRO A 76 -9.82 -6.48 -0.07
CA PRO A 76 -11.03 -6.23 0.70
C PRO A 76 -12.01 -7.41 0.73
N TYR A 77 -11.85 -8.38 -0.16
CA TYR A 77 -12.71 -9.57 -0.26
C TYR A 77 -12.14 -10.79 0.47
N GLU A 78 -10.97 -10.64 1.10
CA GLU A 78 -10.43 -11.68 1.96
C GLU A 78 -11.28 -11.86 3.21
N GLU A 79 -11.93 -13.03 3.27
CA GLU A 79 -12.81 -13.41 4.37
C GLU A 79 -12.02 -14.03 5.54
N ARG A 80 -12.76 -14.37 6.58
CA ARG A 80 -12.19 -15.03 7.75
C ARG A 80 -11.57 -16.40 7.40
N LEU A 81 -10.31 -16.60 7.82
CA LEU A 81 -9.58 -17.85 7.65
C LEU A 81 -8.76 -18.16 8.93
N GLY A 82 -9.18 -19.16 9.71
CA GLY A 82 -8.53 -19.47 10.97
C GLY A 82 -8.53 -18.29 11.95
N ASP A 83 -7.33 -17.84 12.33
CA ASP A 83 -7.12 -16.68 13.21
C ASP A 83 -7.16 -15.34 12.47
N TYR A 84 -7.17 -15.34 11.14
CA TYR A 84 -7.38 -14.14 10.33
C TYR A 84 -8.87 -13.79 10.32
N PRO A 85 -9.27 -12.60 10.83
CA PRO A 85 -10.70 -12.28 11.00
C PRO A 85 -11.40 -11.83 9.71
N GLY A 86 -10.66 -11.65 8.62
CA GLY A 86 -11.09 -11.01 7.39
C GLY A 86 -10.62 -9.56 7.30
N PHE A 87 -10.28 -9.10 6.08
CA PHE A 87 -9.63 -7.81 5.87
C PHE A 87 -10.44 -6.63 6.42
N LEU A 88 -11.71 -6.50 6.03
CA LEU A 88 -12.54 -5.37 6.48
C LEU A 88 -12.79 -5.38 7.99
N ASN A 89 -12.78 -6.54 8.64
CA ASN A 89 -12.86 -6.63 10.10
C ASN A 89 -11.59 -6.10 10.77
N LEU A 90 -10.40 -6.32 10.17
CA LEU A 90 -9.15 -5.72 10.65
C LEU A 90 -9.19 -4.19 10.51
N ILE A 91 -9.65 -3.69 9.36
CA ILE A 91 -9.78 -2.25 9.11
C ILE A 91 -10.75 -1.61 10.11
N ASP A 92 -11.89 -2.26 10.37
CA ASP A 92 -12.88 -1.75 11.32
C ASP A 92 -12.35 -1.69 12.77
N ALA A 93 -11.60 -2.69 13.18
CA ALA A 93 -11.03 -2.75 14.53
C ALA A 93 -9.96 -1.69 14.78
N VAL A 94 -9.18 -1.31 13.75
CA VAL A 94 -8.00 -0.45 13.91
C VAL A 94 -8.24 0.98 13.47
N LYS A 95 -9.08 1.18 12.44
CA LYS A 95 -9.35 2.49 11.81
C LYS A 95 -8.03 3.19 11.41
N PRO A 96 -7.29 2.66 10.42
CA PRO A 96 -6.03 3.24 9.98
C PRO A 96 -6.24 4.60 9.31
N SER A 97 -5.17 5.36 9.12
CA SER A 97 -5.19 6.64 8.39
C SER A 97 -5.48 6.42 6.90
N GLN A 98 -4.95 5.35 6.34
CA GLN A 98 -5.09 4.95 4.94
C GLN A 98 -5.32 3.43 4.84
N CYS A 99 -6.07 3.04 3.83
CA CYS A 99 -6.24 1.66 3.45
C CYS A 99 -5.91 1.52 1.95
N THR A 100 -4.87 0.75 1.63
CA THR A 100 -4.51 0.44 0.24
C THR A 100 -5.11 -0.89 -0.19
N LEU A 101 -6.05 -0.84 -1.13
CA LEU A 101 -6.71 -2.01 -1.67
C LEU A 101 -5.83 -2.67 -2.74
N VAL A 102 -5.50 -3.94 -2.57
CA VAL A 102 -4.71 -4.74 -3.52
C VAL A 102 -5.52 -5.95 -4.00
N PRO A 103 -5.36 -6.41 -5.27
CA PRO A 103 -6.12 -7.54 -5.81
C PRO A 103 -5.58 -8.92 -5.45
N ASP A 104 -4.62 -8.99 -4.52
CA ASP A 104 -3.86 -10.19 -4.22
C ASP A 104 -4.74 -11.40 -3.92
N ASP A 105 -4.40 -12.54 -4.49
CA ASP A 105 -4.93 -13.85 -4.10
C ASP A 105 -4.18 -14.37 -2.84
N SER A 106 -4.88 -15.11 -1.99
CA SER A 106 -4.31 -15.68 -0.75
C SER A 106 -3.09 -16.59 -0.99
N ASN A 107 -2.96 -17.18 -2.18
CA ASN A 107 -1.83 -18.03 -2.57
C ASN A 107 -0.66 -17.25 -3.19
N GLN A 108 -0.83 -15.96 -3.46
CA GLN A 108 0.16 -15.12 -4.11
C GLN A 108 1.33 -14.82 -3.16
N LEU A 109 2.57 -14.91 -3.65
CA LEU A 109 3.76 -14.68 -2.81
C LEU A 109 3.91 -13.20 -2.45
N THR A 110 3.68 -12.32 -3.42
CA THR A 110 3.74 -10.86 -3.29
C THR A 110 2.75 -10.24 -4.27
N SER A 111 2.41 -8.97 -4.07
CA SER A 111 1.64 -8.22 -5.06
C SER A 111 2.46 -8.10 -6.35
N ASP A 112 1.89 -8.45 -7.49
CA ASP A 112 2.56 -8.51 -8.79
C ASP A 112 1.76 -7.87 -9.93
N HIS A 113 0.56 -7.35 -9.62
CA HIS A 113 -0.29 -6.61 -10.56
C HIS A 113 -1.30 -5.74 -9.80
N GLY A 114 -1.81 -4.72 -10.49
CA GLY A 114 -2.84 -3.83 -9.99
C GLY A 114 -4.27 -4.33 -10.26
N TRP A 115 -5.26 -3.61 -9.73
CA TRP A 115 -6.67 -3.87 -10.00
C TRP A 115 -7.03 -3.63 -11.48
N ASN A 116 -7.85 -4.52 -12.03
CA ASN A 116 -8.67 -4.18 -13.19
C ASN A 116 -9.97 -3.52 -12.72
N ILE A 117 -9.92 -2.18 -12.55
CA ILE A 117 -11.04 -1.42 -11.98
C ILE A 117 -12.28 -1.49 -12.87
N HIS A 118 -12.13 -1.58 -14.19
CA HIS A 118 -13.27 -1.71 -15.10
C HIS A 118 -14.13 -2.94 -14.80
N SER A 119 -13.49 -4.08 -14.52
CA SER A 119 -14.22 -5.32 -14.19
C SER A 119 -14.75 -5.35 -12.77
N GLU A 120 -14.09 -4.68 -11.82
CA GLU A 120 -14.42 -4.72 -10.40
C GLU A 120 -15.09 -3.43 -9.88
N HIS A 121 -15.47 -2.52 -10.79
CA HIS A 121 -15.94 -1.17 -10.47
C HIS A 121 -17.01 -1.12 -9.37
N ASN A 122 -18.07 -1.90 -9.51
CA ASN A 122 -19.19 -1.85 -8.55
C ASN A 122 -18.78 -2.39 -7.17
N LYS A 123 -17.99 -3.45 -7.12
CA LYS A 123 -17.50 -4.03 -5.87
C LYS A 123 -16.56 -3.06 -5.15
N LEU A 124 -15.59 -2.48 -5.87
CA LEU A 124 -14.68 -1.50 -5.30
C LEU A 124 -15.43 -0.28 -4.77
N LYS A 125 -16.45 0.19 -5.48
CA LYS A 125 -17.27 1.33 -5.06
C LYS A 125 -17.92 1.13 -3.69
N ASP A 126 -18.40 -0.07 -3.39
CA ASP A 126 -19.00 -0.38 -2.09
C ASP A 126 -17.94 -0.30 -0.98
N VAL A 127 -16.75 -0.85 -1.21
CA VAL A 127 -15.63 -0.78 -0.25
C VAL A 127 -15.15 0.66 -0.05
N LEU A 128 -14.98 1.43 -1.14
CA LEU A 128 -14.58 2.83 -1.05
C LEU A 128 -15.60 3.68 -0.29
N THR A 129 -16.89 3.40 -0.49
CA THR A 129 -17.97 4.06 0.25
C THR A 129 -17.86 3.74 1.76
N TYR A 130 -17.61 2.48 2.10
CA TYR A 130 -17.39 2.06 3.49
C TYR A 130 -16.17 2.77 4.12
N LEU A 131 -15.02 2.82 3.43
CA LEU A 131 -13.82 3.50 3.92
C LEU A 131 -14.09 4.99 4.16
N LYS A 132 -14.73 5.67 3.21
CA LYS A 132 -15.09 7.08 3.31
C LYS A 132 -16.02 7.37 4.49
N GLN A 133 -17.04 6.53 4.73
CA GLN A 133 -17.95 6.66 5.89
C GLN A 133 -17.22 6.51 7.22
N ASN A 134 -16.10 5.80 7.24
CA ASN A 134 -15.25 5.62 8.42
C ASN A 134 -14.09 6.62 8.53
N ASN A 135 -14.03 7.63 7.65
CA ASN A 135 -12.94 8.61 7.56
C ASN A 135 -11.56 7.97 7.34
N ILE A 136 -11.51 6.90 6.57
CA ILE A 136 -10.27 6.21 6.17
C ILE A 136 -9.98 6.60 4.74
N ARG A 137 -8.79 7.16 4.47
CA ARG A 137 -8.35 7.48 3.12
C ARG A 137 -8.17 6.21 2.31
N SER A 138 -8.78 6.16 1.15
CA SER A 138 -8.65 5.04 0.22
C SER A 138 -7.47 5.21 -0.71
N SER A 139 -6.70 4.14 -0.92
CA SER A 139 -5.72 4.00 -1.99
C SER A 139 -5.99 2.70 -2.74
N VAL A 140 -5.82 2.70 -4.06
CA VAL A 140 -6.04 1.51 -4.89
C VAL A 140 -4.77 1.20 -5.67
N PHE A 141 -4.25 -0.03 -5.50
CA PHE A 141 -3.05 -0.51 -6.16
C PHE A 141 -3.33 -0.80 -7.63
N ILE A 142 -2.62 -0.13 -8.55
CA ILE A 142 -2.86 -0.22 -9.99
C ILE A 142 -1.56 -0.28 -10.78
N ASP A 143 -1.66 -0.85 -11.98
CA ASP A 143 -0.62 -0.75 -12.99
C ASP A 143 -0.63 0.64 -13.67
N PRO A 144 0.48 1.08 -14.29
CA PRO A 144 0.58 2.39 -14.96
C PRO A 144 -0.18 2.40 -16.29
N ASP A 145 -1.51 2.21 -16.24
CA ASP A 145 -2.42 2.18 -17.38
C ASP A 145 -3.42 3.34 -17.29
N ILE A 146 -3.39 4.23 -18.27
CA ILE A 146 -4.24 5.42 -18.35
C ILE A 146 -5.73 5.07 -18.26
N SER A 147 -6.16 3.97 -18.86
CA SER A 147 -7.56 3.55 -18.79
C SER A 147 -7.98 3.15 -17.37
N GLN A 148 -7.07 2.58 -16.59
CA GLN A 148 -7.32 2.27 -15.17
C GLN A 148 -7.31 3.54 -14.30
N LEU A 149 -6.52 4.56 -14.67
CA LEU A 149 -6.52 5.86 -13.99
C LEU A 149 -7.88 6.57 -14.14
N ASP A 150 -8.45 6.56 -15.33
CA ASP A 150 -9.81 7.10 -15.56
C ASP A 150 -10.86 6.35 -14.76
N ALA A 151 -10.78 5.02 -14.75
CA ALA A 151 -11.68 4.18 -13.96
C ALA A 151 -11.52 4.41 -12.44
N ALA A 152 -10.28 4.64 -11.96
CA ALA A 152 -9.99 4.96 -10.56
C ALA A 152 -10.66 6.28 -10.15
N LYS A 153 -10.57 7.31 -11.01
CA LYS A 153 -11.25 8.58 -10.79
C LYS A 153 -12.76 8.43 -10.76
N ASP A 154 -13.32 7.67 -11.69
CA ASP A 154 -14.76 7.46 -11.82
C ASP A 154 -15.34 6.70 -10.59
N VAL A 155 -14.62 5.72 -10.07
CA VAL A 155 -15.06 4.98 -8.88
C VAL A 155 -14.91 5.78 -7.58
N GLY A 156 -14.12 6.86 -7.62
CA GLY A 156 -14.00 7.84 -6.54
C GLY A 156 -12.98 7.48 -5.46
N VAL A 157 -11.82 6.94 -5.84
CA VAL A 157 -10.70 6.74 -4.92
C VAL A 157 -10.11 8.08 -4.46
N ASP A 158 -9.54 8.13 -3.26
CA ASP A 158 -8.80 9.30 -2.80
C ASP A 158 -7.39 9.32 -3.40
N ARG A 159 -6.73 8.16 -3.48
CA ARG A 159 -5.40 7.96 -4.06
C ARG A 159 -5.32 6.69 -4.90
N ILE A 160 -4.37 6.69 -5.80
CA ILE A 160 -3.86 5.46 -6.41
C ILE A 160 -2.49 5.14 -5.82
N GLU A 161 -2.12 3.87 -5.81
CA GLU A 161 -0.75 3.43 -5.59
C GLU A 161 -0.25 2.72 -6.85
N ILE A 162 0.69 3.34 -7.56
CA ILE A 162 1.27 2.76 -8.76
C ILE A 162 2.24 1.64 -8.38
N TYR A 163 2.02 0.45 -8.92
CA TYR A 163 2.92 -0.69 -8.78
C TYR A 163 4.25 -0.43 -9.48
N THR A 164 5.34 -0.34 -8.73
CA THR A 164 6.67 0.04 -9.24
C THR A 164 7.65 -1.11 -9.41
N GLY A 165 7.22 -2.37 -9.31
CA GLY A 165 8.08 -3.53 -9.60
C GLY A 165 8.66 -3.49 -11.02
N PRO A 166 7.84 -3.39 -12.09
CA PRO A 166 8.35 -3.28 -13.46
C PRO A 166 9.16 -2.00 -13.72
N PHE A 167 8.87 -0.89 -13.01
CA PHE A 167 9.69 0.31 -13.06
C PHE A 167 11.10 0.04 -12.53
N ALA A 168 11.23 -0.62 -11.39
CA ALA A 168 12.52 -0.93 -10.78
C ALA A 168 13.36 -1.84 -11.71
N GLU A 169 12.71 -2.85 -12.30
CA GLU A 169 13.37 -3.72 -13.28
C GLU A 169 13.79 -2.97 -14.56
N ALA A 170 12.93 -2.08 -15.07
CA ALA A 170 13.22 -1.24 -16.23
C ALA A 170 14.38 -0.26 -15.95
N PHE A 171 14.43 0.29 -14.76
CA PHE A 171 15.51 1.17 -14.35
C PHE A 171 16.87 0.43 -14.36
N GLU A 172 16.95 -0.78 -13.82
CA GLU A 172 18.15 -1.59 -13.83
C GLU A 172 18.60 -1.98 -15.25
N LYS A 173 17.62 -2.23 -16.15
CA LYS A 173 17.87 -2.63 -17.54
C LYS A 173 18.02 -1.47 -18.51
N ASN A 174 17.82 -0.22 -18.06
CA ASN A 174 17.74 0.97 -18.91
C ASN A 174 16.66 0.84 -20.02
N ASP A 175 15.50 0.29 -19.69
CA ASP A 175 14.35 0.18 -20.60
C ASP A 175 13.56 1.49 -20.64
N GLU A 176 13.98 2.39 -21.53
CA GLU A 176 13.38 3.72 -21.71
C GLU A 176 11.88 3.67 -22.05
N ASN A 177 11.41 2.60 -22.72
CA ASN A 177 9.99 2.49 -23.09
C ASN A 177 9.12 2.26 -21.84
N THR A 178 9.50 1.32 -21.01
CA THR A 178 8.79 1.05 -19.75
C THR A 178 8.88 2.27 -18.82
N LEU A 179 10.05 2.91 -18.69
CA LEU A 179 10.21 4.12 -17.90
C LEU A 179 9.30 5.26 -18.39
N ALA A 180 9.15 5.43 -19.71
CA ALA A 180 8.24 6.43 -20.31
C ALA A 180 6.78 6.16 -19.95
N THR A 181 6.34 4.89 -19.93
CA THR A 181 4.97 4.52 -19.51
C THR A 181 4.67 4.99 -18.08
N TYR A 182 5.62 4.83 -17.15
CA TYR A 182 5.45 5.31 -15.77
C TYR A 182 5.37 6.83 -15.70
N LYS A 183 6.22 7.51 -16.46
CA LYS A 183 6.19 8.96 -16.54
C LYS A 183 4.83 9.47 -17.05
N GLU A 184 4.36 8.92 -18.16
CA GLU A 184 3.07 9.29 -18.76
C GLU A 184 1.92 9.04 -17.78
N ALA A 185 1.90 7.89 -17.09
CA ALA A 185 0.86 7.57 -16.13
C ALA A 185 0.84 8.52 -14.93
N ILE A 186 2.01 8.89 -14.37
CA ILE A 186 2.10 9.82 -13.23
C ILE A 186 1.70 11.25 -13.66
N GLU A 187 2.20 11.72 -14.81
CA GLU A 187 1.83 13.02 -15.36
C GLU A 187 0.30 13.09 -15.60
N TYR A 188 -0.28 12.06 -16.21
CA TYR A 188 -1.72 12.00 -16.45
C TYR A 188 -2.54 11.96 -15.17
N ALA A 189 -2.16 11.15 -14.17
CA ALA A 189 -2.84 11.12 -12.88
C ALA A 189 -2.86 12.50 -12.21
N ASN A 190 -1.75 13.25 -12.30
CA ASN A 190 -1.67 14.62 -11.80
C ASN A 190 -2.58 15.58 -12.58
N GLU A 191 -2.64 15.46 -13.93
CA GLU A 191 -3.52 16.28 -14.79
C GLU A 191 -5.00 16.07 -14.43
N ILE A 192 -5.42 14.84 -14.21
CA ILE A 192 -6.79 14.53 -13.83
C ILE A 192 -7.07 14.72 -12.33
N ASN A 193 -6.10 15.22 -11.56
CA ASN A 193 -6.18 15.49 -10.12
C ASN A 193 -6.52 14.24 -9.28
N ILE A 194 -5.84 13.13 -9.54
CA ILE A 194 -5.76 11.98 -8.62
C ILE A 194 -4.44 12.05 -7.87
N GLU A 195 -4.47 11.91 -6.55
CA GLU A 195 -3.25 11.82 -5.75
C GLU A 195 -2.54 10.48 -5.98
N VAL A 196 -1.22 10.53 -6.15
CA VAL A 196 -0.39 9.38 -6.49
C VAL A 196 0.47 8.97 -5.29
N ASN A 197 0.35 7.70 -4.88
CA ASN A 197 1.36 6.97 -4.11
C ASN A 197 2.09 6.02 -5.07
N ALA A 198 3.28 5.58 -4.68
CA ALA A 198 4.04 4.60 -5.45
C ALA A 198 4.77 3.64 -4.50
N GLY A 199 4.68 2.36 -4.77
CA GLY A 199 5.25 1.33 -3.90
C GLY A 199 5.68 0.08 -4.66
N HIS A 200 6.60 -0.63 -4.08
CA HIS A 200 7.24 -1.86 -4.51
C HIS A 200 8.61 -1.66 -5.17
N ASP A 201 9.63 -2.33 -4.64
CA ASP A 201 11.01 -2.40 -5.16
C ASP A 201 11.73 -1.05 -5.35
N LEU A 202 11.25 0.02 -4.71
CA LEU A 202 11.93 1.31 -4.70
C LEU A 202 13.16 1.27 -3.79
N ASN A 203 14.20 1.96 -4.22
CA ASN A 203 15.48 2.04 -3.51
C ASN A 203 16.15 3.42 -3.72
N LEU A 204 17.32 3.63 -3.10
CA LEU A 204 18.02 4.91 -3.19
C LEU A 204 18.53 5.27 -4.60
N GLU A 205 18.64 4.30 -5.50
CA GLU A 205 19.16 4.51 -6.86
C GLU A 205 18.02 4.92 -7.81
N ASN A 206 16.86 4.25 -7.73
CA ASN A 206 15.74 4.45 -8.65
C ASN A 206 14.72 5.51 -8.20
N LEU A 207 14.61 5.77 -6.90
CA LEU A 207 13.61 6.66 -6.31
C LEU A 207 13.66 8.09 -6.88
N ALA A 208 14.85 8.66 -7.03
CA ALA A 208 15.00 10.03 -7.53
C ALA A 208 14.43 10.19 -8.96
N THR A 209 14.60 9.17 -9.81
CA THR A 209 14.06 9.14 -11.16
C THR A 209 12.54 9.11 -11.13
N LEU A 210 11.93 8.24 -10.33
CA LEU A 210 10.48 8.16 -10.19
C LEU A 210 9.88 9.50 -9.71
N LEU A 211 10.47 10.10 -8.69
CA LEU A 211 10.01 11.39 -8.13
C LEU A 211 10.15 12.56 -9.10
N SER A 212 10.97 12.44 -10.15
CA SER A 212 11.09 13.46 -11.18
C SER A 212 9.92 13.47 -12.18
N TYR A 213 9.07 12.43 -12.19
CA TYR A 213 7.96 12.28 -13.14
C TYR A 213 6.69 13.07 -12.76
N GLY A 214 6.55 13.50 -11.51
CA GLY A 214 5.40 14.31 -11.10
C GLY A 214 5.23 14.43 -9.59
N ASP A 215 4.04 14.88 -9.17
CA ASP A 215 3.70 15.02 -7.75
C ASP A 215 3.27 13.67 -7.17
N ILE A 216 4.18 13.01 -6.50
CA ILE A 216 3.93 11.75 -5.76
C ILE A 216 3.81 12.09 -4.27
N LYS A 217 2.69 11.72 -3.65
CA LYS A 217 2.36 12.07 -2.26
C LYS A 217 3.09 11.19 -1.25
N GLU A 218 3.26 9.89 -1.60
CA GLU A 218 3.85 8.91 -0.68
C GLU A 218 4.62 7.83 -1.44
N VAL A 219 5.71 7.38 -0.87
CA VAL A 219 6.48 6.21 -1.32
C VAL A 219 6.81 5.31 -0.14
#